data_e63bb664f5274130b87cfcf251de36cf
#
_entry.id   e63bb664f5274130b87cfcf251de36cf
#
_cell.length_a   1.000
_cell.length_b   1.000
_cell.length_c   1.000
_cell.angle_alpha   90.00
_cell.angle_beta   90.00
_cell.angle_gamma   90.00
#
_symmetry.space_group_name_H-M   'P 1'
#
loop_
_entity.id
_entity.type
_entity.pdbx_description
1 polymer ?
#
loop_
_entity_poly.entity_id
_entity_poly.type
_entity_poly.pdbx_seq_one_letter_code
_entity_poly.pdbx_strand_id
1 'polypeptide(L)'
;MGQKVHPIGIRLGVVKRHNANWYANPKQYAEYLLKDLQVREFLTKKLKNAMVSNILIERPTGAAKITISTARPGIVIGKKGEDIEKLQRELTSIMGVPAQVSINEIDRPDLDARLVAEAIASQLEKRVMFRRAMKRAVQNSMRAGAKGIKVEVSGRLGGAEIARTEWYREGRVPLHTLRADSDYSSVRAETTYGTIGVKVWVFRGEILGGMKQVMNPAPAEERPAKRGRGRGEGQERRGRRNDRSAEKGE
;
A
#
# COMPACT_ATOMS: atom_id res chain seq x y z
N MET A 1 12.77 -10.72 -27.38
CA MET A 1 12.23 -9.51 -26.71
C MET A 1 13.32 -8.92 -25.85
N GLY A 2 13.58 -7.60 -25.93
CA GLY A 2 14.60 -6.93 -25.12
C GLY A 2 14.22 -6.88 -23.62
N GLN A 3 15.23 -6.70 -22.78
CA GLN A 3 15.06 -6.51 -21.34
C GLN A 3 14.31 -5.20 -21.05
N LYS A 4 13.46 -5.20 -20.05
CA LYS A 4 12.70 -4.02 -19.61
C LYS A 4 13.38 -3.41 -18.39
N VAL A 5 13.56 -2.09 -18.41
CA VAL A 5 14.09 -1.33 -17.27
C VAL A 5 13.06 -1.31 -16.14
N HIS A 6 13.54 -1.34 -14.90
CA HIS A 6 12.67 -1.26 -13.72
C HIS A 6 11.94 0.09 -13.67
N PRO A 7 10.60 0.12 -13.61
CA PRO A 7 9.84 1.38 -13.75
C PRO A 7 10.12 2.40 -12.65
N ILE A 8 10.39 1.96 -11.43
CA ILE A 8 10.77 2.86 -10.33
C ILE A 8 12.21 3.30 -10.49
N GLY A 9 13.13 2.36 -10.84
CA GLY A 9 14.56 2.65 -10.95
C GLY A 9 14.89 3.77 -11.95
N ILE A 10 14.26 3.77 -13.13
CA ILE A 10 14.48 4.81 -14.16
C ILE A 10 13.96 6.19 -13.75
N ARG A 11 13.05 6.25 -12.75
CA ARG A 11 12.43 7.48 -12.25
C ARG A 11 13.04 7.99 -10.95
N LEU A 12 14.02 7.28 -10.40
CA LEU A 12 14.75 7.76 -9.22
C LEU A 12 15.48 9.07 -9.54
N GLY A 13 15.34 10.05 -8.65
CA GLY A 13 15.90 11.38 -8.84
C GLY A 13 15.09 12.31 -9.76
N VAL A 14 14.09 11.79 -10.50
CA VAL A 14 13.20 12.59 -11.37
C VAL A 14 11.82 12.78 -10.70
N VAL A 15 11.15 11.68 -10.38
CA VAL A 15 9.78 11.66 -9.80
C VAL A 15 9.72 10.80 -8.55
N LYS A 16 10.57 9.78 -8.44
CA LYS A 16 10.61 8.86 -7.30
C LYS A 16 11.81 9.13 -6.41
N ARG A 17 11.62 8.96 -5.09
CA ARG A 17 12.68 8.99 -4.10
C ARG A 17 13.17 7.59 -3.77
N HIS A 18 14.38 7.51 -3.26
CA HIS A 18 14.91 6.28 -2.71
C HIS A 18 14.29 5.99 -1.33
N ASN A 19 14.19 4.70 -1.00
CA ASN A 19 13.61 4.24 0.27
C ASN A 19 14.65 4.17 1.42
N ALA A 20 15.84 4.71 1.19
CA ALA A 20 16.88 4.86 2.20
C ALA A 20 17.51 6.25 2.03
N ASN A 21 17.45 7.07 3.08
CA ASN A 21 17.97 8.42 3.09
C ASN A 21 19.07 8.51 4.16
N TRP A 22 20.28 8.14 3.79
CA TRP A 22 21.44 8.26 4.66
C TRP A 22 22.73 8.34 3.84
N TYR A 23 23.75 8.86 4.46
CA TYR A 23 25.11 8.92 3.95
C TYR A 23 26.05 8.20 4.91
N ALA A 24 27.04 7.48 4.39
CA ALA A 24 28.06 6.84 5.18
C ALA A 24 29.42 6.87 4.47
N ASN A 25 30.50 6.82 5.26
CA ASN A 25 31.85 6.67 4.73
C ASN A 25 32.01 5.28 4.07
N PRO A 26 32.94 5.12 3.11
CA PRO A 26 33.13 3.85 2.40
C PRO A 26 33.34 2.64 3.32
N LYS A 27 33.99 2.83 4.48
CA LYS A 27 34.25 1.78 5.46
C LYS A 27 32.97 1.32 6.18
N GLN A 28 32.03 2.22 6.42
CA GLN A 28 30.77 1.96 7.17
C GLN A 28 29.60 1.60 6.25
N TYR A 29 29.72 1.93 4.96
CA TYR A 29 28.62 1.77 3.99
C TYR A 29 28.13 0.32 3.91
N ALA A 30 29.05 -0.63 3.80
CA ALA A 30 28.73 -2.04 3.67
C ALA A 30 27.97 -2.58 4.91
N GLU A 31 28.41 -2.18 6.11
CA GLU A 31 27.78 -2.57 7.37
C GLU A 31 26.35 -2.01 7.48
N TYR A 32 26.16 -0.71 7.16
CA TYR A 32 24.86 -0.08 7.22
C TYR A 32 23.87 -0.68 6.21
N LEU A 33 24.37 -0.94 5.00
CA LEU A 33 23.55 -1.58 3.95
C LEU A 33 23.09 -3.00 4.38
N LEU A 34 24.00 -3.79 4.94
CA LEU A 34 23.69 -5.14 5.40
C LEU A 34 22.63 -5.11 6.51
N LYS A 35 22.77 -4.23 7.49
CA LYS A 35 21.79 -4.05 8.56
C LYS A 35 20.42 -3.59 8.00
N ASP A 36 20.40 -2.68 7.02
CA ASP A 36 19.16 -2.23 6.39
C ASP A 36 18.45 -3.37 5.64
N LEU A 37 19.20 -4.23 4.96
CA LEU A 37 18.61 -5.41 4.29
C LEU A 37 18.01 -6.38 5.31
N GLN A 38 18.73 -6.66 6.40
CA GLN A 38 18.23 -7.52 7.49
C GLN A 38 16.93 -6.94 8.11
N VAL A 39 16.90 -5.63 8.37
CA VAL A 39 15.71 -4.95 8.90
C VAL A 39 14.53 -5.08 7.94
N ARG A 40 14.74 -4.86 6.63
CA ARG A 40 13.68 -5.01 5.61
C ARG A 40 13.13 -6.43 5.54
N GLU A 41 14.01 -7.41 5.57
CA GLU A 41 13.63 -8.82 5.55
C GLU A 41 12.84 -9.19 6.82
N PHE A 42 13.33 -8.80 7.98
CA PHE A 42 12.69 -9.01 9.27
C PHE A 42 11.28 -8.39 9.31
N LEU A 43 11.15 -7.10 8.94
CA LEU A 43 9.87 -6.41 8.90
C LEU A 43 8.89 -7.04 7.90
N THR A 44 9.36 -7.43 6.72
CA THR A 44 8.52 -8.08 5.70
C THR A 44 7.97 -9.42 6.20
N LYS A 45 8.77 -10.21 6.91
CA LYS A 45 8.34 -11.48 7.50
C LYS A 45 7.37 -11.28 8.66
N LYS A 46 7.71 -10.39 9.60
CA LYS A 46 6.91 -10.16 10.82
C LYS A 46 5.58 -9.47 10.55
N LEU A 47 5.56 -8.52 9.61
CA LEU A 47 4.39 -7.69 9.28
C LEU A 47 3.63 -8.16 8.03
N LYS A 48 3.74 -9.42 7.64
CA LYS A 48 3.03 -9.97 6.45
C LYS A 48 1.52 -9.66 6.45
N ASN A 49 0.88 -9.70 7.63
CA ASN A 49 -0.56 -9.45 7.76
C ASN A 49 -0.95 -7.96 7.81
N ALA A 50 0.01 -7.08 8.03
CA ALA A 50 -0.22 -5.64 8.15
C ALA A 50 -0.33 -4.92 6.80
N MET A 51 -0.05 -5.61 5.67
CA MET A 51 -0.06 -5.03 4.32
C MET A 51 0.88 -3.81 4.23
N VAL A 52 2.16 -4.05 4.40
CA VAL A 52 3.20 -3.02 4.34
C VAL A 52 3.52 -2.68 2.89
N SER A 53 3.34 -1.42 2.51
CA SER A 53 3.70 -0.91 1.18
C SER A 53 5.18 -0.57 1.07
N ASN A 54 5.66 0.29 1.95
CA ASN A 54 7.01 0.83 1.89
C ASN A 54 7.65 0.92 3.27
N ILE A 55 8.97 0.75 3.32
CA ILE A 55 9.80 0.91 4.51
C ILE A 55 10.89 1.93 4.17
N LEU A 56 10.76 3.13 4.71
CA LEU A 56 11.76 4.19 4.58
C LEU A 56 12.69 4.13 5.78
N ILE A 57 14.00 4.11 5.52
CA ILE A 57 15.03 4.10 6.55
C ILE A 57 15.85 5.37 6.44
N GLU A 58 15.90 6.14 7.51
CA GLU A 58 16.69 7.34 7.66
C GLU A 58 17.67 7.13 8.80
N ARG A 59 18.92 7.57 8.63
CA ARG A 59 19.96 7.46 9.66
C ARG A 59 20.47 8.86 10.03
N PRO A 60 19.77 9.58 10.91
CA PRO A 60 20.32 10.77 11.54
C PRO A 60 21.51 10.38 12.42
N THR A 61 22.31 11.35 12.84
CA THR A 61 23.52 11.11 13.67
C THR A 61 23.17 10.36 14.95
N GLY A 62 23.72 9.14 15.10
CA GLY A 62 23.58 8.34 16.31
C GLY A 62 22.24 7.61 16.52
N ALA A 63 21.32 7.68 15.55
CA ALA A 63 20.01 7.01 15.63
C ALA A 63 19.57 6.45 14.27
N ALA A 64 18.52 5.65 14.26
CA ALA A 64 17.86 5.20 13.05
C ALA A 64 16.36 5.50 13.15
N LYS A 65 15.78 6.08 12.10
CA LYS A 65 14.35 6.31 11.99
C LYS A 65 13.78 5.44 10.88
N ILE A 66 12.83 4.60 11.23
CA ILE A 66 12.21 3.65 10.32
C ILE A 66 10.74 4.03 10.17
N THR A 67 10.35 4.52 8.98
CA THR A 67 8.95 4.86 8.69
C THR A 67 8.32 3.71 7.89
N ILE A 68 7.28 3.11 8.45
CA ILE A 68 6.55 2.00 7.86
C ILE A 68 5.22 2.51 7.32
N SER A 69 5.07 2.47 5.98
CA SER A 69 3.79 2.81 5.34
C SER A 69 2.93 1.55 5.22
N THR A 70 1.76 1.56 5.84
CA THR A 70 0.86 0.40 5.91
C THR A 70 -0.59 0.78 5.66
N ALA A 71 -1.38 -0.16 5.12
CA ALA A 71 -2.83 -0.01 4.99
C ALA A 71 -3.60 -0.37 6.28
N ARG A 72 -2.93 -1.04 7.24
CA ARG A 72 -3.55 -1.49 8.49
C ARG A 72 -2.68 -1.15 9.70
N PRO A 73 -2.61 0.13 10.10
CA PRO A 73 -1.75 0.59 11.18
C PRO A 73 -2.04 -0.10 12.51
N GLY A 74 -3.30 -0.42 12.80
CA GLY A 74 -3.71 -1.07 14.04
C GLY A 74 -3.03 -2.42 14.30
N ILE A 75 -2.68 -3.17 13.26
CA ILE A 75 -1.97 -4.46 13.40
C ILE A 75 -0.50 -4.25 13.80
N VAL A 76 0.10 -3.13 13.37
CA VAL A 76 1.50 -2.80 13.69
C VAL A 76 1.61 -2.21 15.09
N ILE A 77 0.66 -1.37 15.49
CA ILE A 77 0.62 -0.72 16.81
C ILE A 77 0.33 -1.75 17.90
N GLY A 78 -0.60 -2.66 17.63
CA GLY A 78 -1.04 -3.67 18.59
C GLY A 78 -1.92 -3.10 19.72
N LYS A 79 -2.22 -3.94 20.69
CA LYS A 79 -2.99 -3.52 21.87
C LYS A 79 -2.14 -2.60 22.75
N LYS A 80 -2.65 -1.40 23.03
CA LYS A 80 -2.00 -0.38 23.88
C LYS A 80 -0.57 0.01 23.46
N GLY A 81 -0.14 -0.30 22.23
CA GLY A 81 1.22 0.02 21.77
C GLY A 81 2.30 -1.00 22.13
N GLU A 82 1.96 -2.13 22.75
CA GLU A 82 2.96 -3.12 23.17
C GLU A 82 3.74 -3.73 21.98
N ASP A 83 3.07 -3.94 20.84
CA ASP A 83 3.71 -4.57 19.69
C ASP A 83 4.71 -3.63 19.00
N ILE A 84 4.42 -2.32 18.95
CA ILE A 84 5.37 -1.34 18.42
C ILE A 84 6.61 -1.19 19.33
N GLU A 85 6.43 -1.24 20.66
CA GLU A 85 7.57 -1.21 21.58
C GLU A 85 8.47 -2.45 21.47
N LYS A 86 7.87 -3.64 21.35
CA LYS A 86 8.62 -4.89 21.09
C LYS A 86 9.37 -4.80 19.77
N LEU A 87 8.69 -4.33 18.71
CA LEU A 87 9.29 -4.12 17.41
C LEU A 87 10.48 -3.16 17.47
N GLN A 88 10.35 -2.06 18.21
CA GLN A 88 11.43 -1.07 18.37
C GLN A 88 12.65 -1.65 19.09
N ARG A 89 12.44 -2.46 20.12
CA ARG A 89 13.54 -3.15 20.83
C ARG A 89 14.27 -4.13 19.92
N GLU A 90 13.56 -4.95 19.17
CA GLU A 90 14.14 -5.89 18.21
C GLU A 90 14.91 -5.18 17.09
N LEU A 91 14.37 -4.09 16.55
CA LEU A 91 15.04 -3.28 15.52
C LEU A 91 16.32 -2.60 16.08
N THR A 92 16.28 -2.11 17.31
CA THR A 92 17.46 -1.57 17.99
C THR A 92 18.56 -2.63 18.14
N SER A 93 18.19 -3.86 18.45
CA SER A 93 19.15 -4.98 18.53
C SER A 93 19.79 -5.30 17.17
N ILE A 94 19.01 -5.31 16.08
CA ILE A 94 19.51 -5.59 14.72
C ILE A 94 20.41 -4.44 14.23
N MET A 95 19.98 -3.20 14.43
CA MET A 95 20.70 -2.03 13.91
C MET A 95 21.94 -1.65 14.75
N GLY A 96 21.98 -2.04 16.02
CA GLY A 96 23.02 -1.66 16.97
C GLY A 96 23.05 -0.17 17.34
N VAL A 97 21.98 0.56 17.00
CA VAL A 97 21.75 1.97 17.34
C VAL A 97 20.29 2.16 17.75
N PRO A 98 19.96 3.18 18.56
CA PRO A 98 18.57 3.45 18.92
C PRO A 98 17.70 3.60 17.68
N ALA A 99 16.65 2.79 17.56
CA ALA A 99 15.74 2.80 16.43
C ALA A 99 14.40 3.40 16.84
N GLN A 100 13.97 4.43 16.13
CA GLN A 100 12.62 5.02 16.25
C GLN A 100 11.73 4.49 15.14
N VAL A 101 10.56 3.98 15.47
CA VAL A 101 9.57 3.49 14.51
C VAL A 101 8.44 4.50 14.38
N SER A 102 8.18 4.94 13.16
CA SER A 102 7.03 5.77 12.79
C SER A 102 6.12 5.00 11.85
N ILE A 103 4.81 5.11 12.03
CA ILE A 103 3.82 4.44 11.19
C ILE A 103 3.10 5.50 10.37
N ASN A 104 3.03 5.27 9.06
CA ASN A 104 2.29 6.10 8.12
C ASN A 104 1.13 5.29 7.54
N GLU A 105 -0.09 5.78 7.70
CA GLU A 105 -1.28 5.16 7.13
C GLU A 105 -1.45 5.52 5.66
N ILE A 106 -1.89 4.55 4.87
CA ILE A 106 -2.17 4.72 3.44
C ILE A 106 -3.68 4.81 3.24
N ASP A 107 -4.17 6.00 2.92
CA ASP A 107 -5.61 6.26 2.71
C ASP A 107 -6.23 5.43 1.59
N ARG A 108 -5.47 5.18 0.52
CA ARG A 108 -5.95 4.50 -0.69
C ARG A 108 -5.05 3.32 -1.06
N PRO A 109 -5.22 2.15 -0.42
CA PRO A 109 -4.40 0.98 -0.68
C PRO A 109 -4.50 0.45 -2.12
N ASP A 110 -5.63 0.65 -2.78
CA ASP A 110 -5.86 0.23 -4.17
C ASP A 110 -5.04 1.04 -5.21
N LEU A 111 -4.39 2.13 -4.82
CA LEU A 111 -3.47 2.91 -5.66
C LEU A 111 -2.01 2.53 -5.48
N ASP A 112 -1.70 1.64 -4.55
CA ASP A 112 -0.34 1.17 -4.27
C ASP A 112 -0.09 -0.17 -4.96
N ALA A 113 0.92 -0.20 -5.83
CA ALA A 113 1.19 -1.38 -6.64
C ALA A 113 1.58 -2.60 -5.79
N ARG A 114 2.27 -2.39 -4.65
CA ARG A 114 2.69 -3.48 -3.78
C ARG A 114 1.50 -4.10 -3.06
N LEU A 115 0.63 -3.27 -2.49
CA LEU A 115 -0.55 -3.75 -1.79
C LEU A 115 -1.52 -4.50 -2.73
N VAL A 116 -1.71 -3.98 -3.95
CA VAL A 116 -2.52 -4.65 -4.98
C VAL A 116 -1.90 -6.00 -5.38
N ALA A 117 -0.57 -6.06 -5.56
CA ALA A 117 0.11 -7.29 -5.92
C ALA A 117 0.02 -8.35 -4.79
N GLU A 118 0.21 -7.95 -3.53
CA GLU A 118 0.07 -8.82 -2.36
C GLU A 118 -1.38 -9.32 -2.20
N ALA A 119 -2.37 -8.46 -2.45
CA ALA A 119 -3.79 -8.85 -2.42
C ALA A 119 -4.12 -9.90 -3.49
N ILE A 120 -3.58 -9.76 -4.70
CA ILE A 120 -3.73 -10.77 -5.76
C ILE A 120 -3.02 -12.06 -5.38
N ALA A 121 -1.77 -11.99 -4.91
CA ALA A 121 -0.99 -13.15 -4.49
C ALA A 121 -1.72 -13.96 -3.40
N SER A 122 -2.23 -13.29 -2.36
CA SER A 122 -3.02 -13.93 -1.30
C SER A 122 -4.31 -14.59 -1.81
N GLN A 123 -4.96 -14.02 -2.83
CA GLN A 123 -6.13 -14.65 -3.45
C GLN A 123 -5.75 -15.91 -4.26
N LEU A 124 -4.60 -15.90 -4.96
CA LEU A 124 -4.09 -17.04 -5.69
C LEU A 124 -3.69 -18.18 -4.75
N GLU A 125 -3.06 -17.88 -3.62
CA GLU A 125 -2.75 -18.87 -2.56
C GLU A 125 -4.01 -19.51 -2.01
N LYS A 126 -5.11 -18.75 -1.90
CA LYS A 126 -6.44 -19.24 -1.50
C LYS A 126 -7.22 -19.93 -2.64
N ARG A 127 -6.55 -20.28 -3.74
CA ARG A 127 -7.11 -20.96 -4.92
C ARG A 127 -8.27 -20.22 -5.60
N VAL A 128 -8.31 -18.88 -5.50
CA VAL A 128 -9.25 -18.07 -6.27
C VAL A 128 -8.83 -18.08 -7.75
N MET A 129 -9.81 -18.13 -8.64
CA MET A 129 -9.59 -18.07 -10.09
C MET A 129 -8.78 -16.82 -10.47
N PHE A 130 -7.62 -16.98 -11.07
CA PHE A 130 -6.67 -15.90 -11.37
C PHE A 130 -7.29 -14.78 -12.24
N ARG A 131 -8.16 -15.11 -13.22
CA ARG A 131 -8.86 -14.10 -14.03
C ARG A 131 -9.79 -13.23 -13.21
N ARG A 132 -10.48 -13.82 -12.22
CA ARG A 132 -11.37 -13.09 -11.31
C ARG A 132 -10.57 -12.16 -10.39
N ALA A 133 -9.46 -12.66 -9.85
CA ALA A 133 -8.57 -11.88 -8.98
C ALA A 133 -8.01 -10.66 -9.73
N MET A 134 -7.47 -10.86 -10.94
CA MET A 134 -6.91 -9.78 -11.77
C MET A 134 -7.97 -8.73 -12.16
N LYS A 135 -9.14 -9.16 -12.68
CA LYS A 135 -10.21 -8.22 -13.08
C LYS A 135 -10.70 -7.40 -11.90
N ARG A 136 -10.88 -8.02 -10.73
CA ARG A 136 -11.31 -7.33 -9.51
C ARG A 136 -10.29 -6.28 -9.07
N ALA A 137 -9.00 -6.63 -9.07
CA ALA A 137 -7.93 -5.71 -8.73
C ALA A 137 -7.89 -4.51 -9.69
N VAL A 138 -8.01 -4.74 -11.00
CA VAL A 138 -8.06 -3.67 -12.01
C VAL A 138 -9.24 -2.74 -11.77
N GLN A 139 -10.44 -3.28 -11.58
CA GLN A 139 -11.65 -2.48 -11.33
C GLN A 139 -11.54 -1.65 -10.02
N ASN A 140 -11.00 -2.24 -8.95
CA ASN A 140 -10.84 -1.52 -7.68
C ASN A 140 -9.86 -0.35 -7.84
N SER A 141 -8.71 -0.58 -8.47
CA SER A 141 -7.73 0.49 -8.69
C SER A 141 -8.27 1.62 -9.57
N MET A 142 -9.04 1.30 -10.61
CA MET A 142 -9.69 2.32 -11.45
C MET A 142 -10.73 3.12 -10.66
N ARG A 143 -11.53 2.47 -9.81
CA ARG A 143 -12.48 3.14 -8.91
C ARG A 143 -11.80 4.02 -7.87
N ALA A 144 -10.61 3.62 -7.39
CA ALA A 144 -9.80 4.40 -6.46
C ALA A 144 -9.20 5.65 -7.10
N GLY A 145 -9.26 5.78 -8.44
CA GLY A 145 -8.78 6.95 -9.19
C GLY A 145 -7.44 6.77 -9.89
N ALA A 146 -7.00 5.53 -10.14
CA ALA A 146 -5.86 5.27 -11.01
C ALA A 146 -6.19 5.73 -12.45
N LYS A 147 -5.23 6.36 -13.13
CA LYS A 147 -5.37 6.72 -14.56
C LYS A 147 -5.07 5.54 -15.48
N GLY A 148 -4.54 4.48 -14.93
CA GLY A 148 -4.32 3.23 -15.63
C GLY A 148 -3.61 2.21 -14.76
N ILE A 149 -3.88 0.95 -15.06
CA ILE A 149 -3.28 -0.19 -14.38
C ILE A 149 -2.99 -1.30 -15.39
N LYS A 150 -1.87 -2.00 -15.17
CA LYS A 150 -1.55 -3.27 -15.82
C LYS A 150 -1.22 -4.29 -14.75
N VAL A 151 -1.86 -5.44 -14.82
CA VAL A 151 -1.58 -6.61 -13.98
C VAL A 151 -1.11 -7.75 -14.88
N GLU A 152 -0.02 -8.39 -14.51
CA GLU A 152 0.55 -9.53 -15.23
C GLU A 152 0.81 -10.67 -14.25
N VAL A 153 0.33 -11.85 -14.59
CA VAL A 153 0.49 -13.06 -13.77
C VAL A 153 1.13 -14.13 -14.64
N SER A 154 2.22 -14.74 -14.13
CA SER A 154 3.03 -15.71 -14.85
C SER A 154 3.32 -16.94 -13.99
N GLY A 155 3.24 -18.12 -14.61
CA GLY A 155 3.48 -19.40 -13.96
C GLY A 155 2.47 -20.47 -14.37
N ARG A 156 2.30 -21.48 -13.54
CA ARG A 156 1.33 -22.58 -13.73
C ARG A 156 -0.07 -22.14 -13.31
N LEU A 157 -0.72 -21.32 -14.13
CA LEU A 157 -2.01 -20.69 -13.81
C LEU A 157 -3.13 -21.73 -13.70
N GLY A 158 -3.78 -21.78 -12.53
CA GLY A 158 -4.84 -22.73 -12.25
C GLY A 158 -4.35 -24.19 -12.13
N GLY A 159 -3.05 -24.43 -11.90
CA GLY A 159 -2.47 -25.75 -11.82
C GLY A 159 -2.12 -26.38 -13.18
N ALA A 160 -2.19 -25.60 -14.27
CA ALA A 160 -1.83 -26.08 -15.61
C ALA A 160 -0.37 -26.60 -15.64
N GLU A 161 -0.11 -27.65 -16.39
CA GLU A 161 1.22 -28.25 -16.49
C GLU A 161 2.21 -27.32 -17.20
N ILE A 162 1.74 -26.62 -18.24
CA ILE A 162 2.54 -25.65 -18.99
C ILE A 162 2.35 -24.28 -18.39
N ALA A 163 3.46 -23.64 -18.02
CA ALA A 163 3.46 -22.27 -17.54
C ALA A 163 3.13 -21.30 -18.67
N ARG A 164 2.32 -20.29 -18.35
CA ARG A 164 1.99 -19.20 -19.28
C ARG A 164 1.90 -17.87 -18.55
N THR A 165 1.89 -16.80 -19.32
CA THR A 165 1.72 -15.42 -18.82
C THR A 165 0.40 -14.87 -19.36
N GLU A 166 -0.46 -14.41 -18.44
CA GLU A 166 -1.68 -13.67 -18.78
C GLU A 166 -1.63 -12.28 -18.14
N TRP A 167 -2.16 -11.29 -18.84
CA TRP A 167 -2.19 -9.91 -18.36
C TRP A 167 -3.49 -9.21 -18.71
N TYR A 168 -3.87 -8.26 -17.85
CA TYR A 168 -4.97 -7.33 -18.08
C TYR A 168 -4.44 -5.90 -17.93
N ARG A 169 -4.93 -5.01 -18.79
CA ARG A 169 -4.60 -3.59 -18.74
C ARG A 169 -5.87 -2.78 -18.95
N GLU A 170 -6.01 -1.71 -18.16
CA GLU A 170 -7.06 -0.72 -18.32
C GLU A 170 -6.46 0.68 -18.18
N GLY A 171 -6.93 1.63 -18.98
CA GLY A 171 -6.39 2.97 -19.04
C GLY A 171 -4.99 3.07 -19.67
N ARG A 172 -4.29 4.14 -19.33
CA ARG A 172 -2.95 4.47 -19.86
C ARG A 172 -1.86 4.03 -18.87
N VAL A 173 -0.85 3.30 -19.35
CA VAL A 173 0.31 2.91 -18.54
C VAL A 173 1.59 3.31 -19.28
N PRO A 174 2.06 4.56 -19.14
CA PRO A 174 3.24 5.06 -19.84
C PRO A 174 4.52 4.56 -19.15
N LEU A 175 5.29 3.71 -19.83
CA LEU A 175 6.56 3.18 -19.29
C LEU A 175 7.76 4.05 -19.66
N HIS A 176 7.71 4.72 -20.83
CA HIS A 176 8.83 5.54 -21.32
C HIS A 176 8.78 7.00 -20.85
N THR A 177 7.65 7.50 -20.40
CA THR A 177 7.49 8.88 -19.94
C THR A 177 8.06 9.03 -18.53
N LEU A 178 9.15 9.79 -18.36
CA LEU A 178 9.82 9.95 -17.07
C LEU A 178 9.01 10.76 -16.05
N ARG A 179 8.23 11.76 -16.52
CA ARG A 179 7.34 12.56 -15.66
C ARG A 179 6.12 11.81 -15.13
N ALA A 180 5.88 10.59 -15.64
CA ALA A 180 4.75 9.77 -15.20
C ALA A 180 5.01 9.19 -13.80
N ASP A 181 4.09 9.43 -12.86
CA ASP A 181 4.09 8.77 -11.56
C ASP A 181 3.53 7.36 -11.71
N SER A 182 4.42 6.45 -12.06
CA SER A 182 4.14 5.02 -12.18
C SER A 182 4.70 4.29 -10.98
N ASP A 183 3.83 3.55 -10.29
CA ASP A 183 4.23 2.63 -9.23
C ASP A 183 4.32 1.21 -9.80
N TYR A 184 5.23 0.40 -9.23
CA TYR A 184 5.49 -0.96 -9.71
C TYR A 184 5.80 -1.89 -8.55
N SER A 185 5.26 -3.09 -8.59
CA SER A 185 5.63 -4.15 -7.67
C SER A 185 5.63 -5.52 -8.34
N SER A 186 6.52 -6.38 -7.85
CA SER A 186 6.59 -7.80 -8.23
C SER A 186 6.54 -8.63 -6.95
N VAL A 187 5.55 -9.49 -6.85
CA VAL A 187 5.30 -10.37 -5.70
C VAL A 187 5.18 -11.81 -6.18
N ARG A 188 5.54 -12.76 -5.33
CA ARG A 188 5.40 -14.19 -5.59
C ARG A 188 4.26 -14.72 -4.75
N ALA A 189 3.38 -15.53 -5.38
CA ALA A 189 2.36 -16.33 -4.71
C ALA A 189 2.83 -17.77 -4.68
N GLU A 190 2.89 -18.35 -3.50
CA GLU A 190 3.29 -19.74 -3.31
C GLU A 190 2.05 -20.64 -3.36
N THR A 191 1.97 -21.49 -4.38
CA THR A 191 0.86 -22.43 -4.55
C THR A 191 1.35 -23.88 -4.48
N THR A 192 0.43 -24.79 -4.28
CA THR A 192 0.75 -26.24 -4.24
C THR A 192 1.38 -26.76 -5.53
N TYR A 193 1.17 -26.06 -6.66
CA TYR A 193 1.70 -26.43 -7.98
C TYR A 193 2.97 -25.67 -8.36
N GLY A 194 3.50 -24.84 -7.46
CA GLY A 194 4.69 -24.01 -7.69
C GLY A 194 4.43 -22.54 -7.46
N THR A 195 5.42 -21.71 -7.76
CA THR A 195 5.37 -20.27 -7.54
C THR A 195 4.76 -19.57 -8.74
N ILE A 196 3.82 -18.65 -8.49
CA ILE A 196 3.23 -17.77 -9.50
C ILE A 196 3.77 -16.36 -9.27
N GLY A 197 4.36 -15.76 -10.31
CA GLY A 197 4.82 -14.37 -10.29
C GLY A 197 3.69 -13.40 -10.61
N VAL A 198 3.47 -12.41 -9.75
CA VAL A 198 2.50 -11.32 -9.95
C VAL A 198 3.25 -10.02 -10.12
N LYS A 199 3.04 -9.32 -11.23
CA LYS A 199 3.60 -7.98 -11.50
C LYS A 199 2.47 -7.00 -11.70
N VAL A 200 2.56 -5.84 -11.04
CA VAL A 200 1.54 -4.80 -11.09
C VAL A 200 2.20 -3.46 -11.42
N TRP A 201 1.62 -2.72 -12.34
CA TRP A 201 1.98 -1.34 -12.69
C TRP A 201 0.73 -0.48 -12.48
N VAL A 202 0.83 0.54 -11.65
CA VAL A 202 -0.25 1.51 -11.39
C VAL A 202 0.22 2.88 -11.85
N PHE A 203 -0.53 3.52 -12.72
CA PHE A 203 -0.28 4.89 -13.17
C PHE A 203 -1.21 5.85 -12.44
N ARG A 204 -0.64 6.73 -11.62
CA ARG A 204 -1.40 7.71 -10.83
C ARG A 204 -1.62 9.03 -11.58
N GLY A 205 -0.67 9.43 -12.41
CA GLY A 205 -0.71 10.69 -13.14
C GLY A 205 0.65 11.17 -13.58
N GLU A 206 0.76 12.43 -14.00
CA GLU A 206 2.01 13.06 -14.41
C GLU A 206 2.39 14.16 -13.41
N ILE A 207 3.67 14.22 -13.03
CA ILE A 207 4.25 15.24 -12.18
C ILE A 207 5.12 16.15 -13.04
N LEU A 208 4.68 17.39 -13.25
CA LEU A 208 5.38 18.35 -14.12
C LEU A 208 6.51 19.10 -13.42
N GLY A 209 6.39 19.30 -12.10
CA GLY A 209 7.36 20.02 -11.28
C GLY A 209 8.62 19.22 -10.86
N GLY A 210 8.77 17.98 -11.33
CA GLY A 210 9.90 17.12 -10.97
C GLY A 210 10.07 16.94 -9.45
N MET A 211 11.33 16.79 -8.99
CA MET A 211 11.67 16.54 -7.59
C MET A 211 11.22 17.64 -6.63
N LYS A 212 11.16 18.90 -7.07
CA LYS A 212 10.69 20.03 -6.22
C LYS A 212 9.25 19.84 -5.78
N GLN A 213 8.38 19.38 -6.67
CA GLN A 213 6.97 19.11 -6.36
C GLN A 213 6.80 17.83 -5.52
N VAL A 214 7.68 16.84 -5.69
CA VAL A 214 7.70 15.63 -4.87
C VAL A 214 8.18 15.94 -3.43
N MET A 215 9.08 16.93 -3.28
CA MET A 215 9.57 17.37 -1.97
C MET A 215 8.57 18.21 -1.21
N ASN A 216 7.90 19.11 -1.91
CA ASN A 216 6.84 19.97 -1.37
C ASN A 216 5.54 19.65 -2.11
N PRO A 217 4.81 18.58 -1.74
CA PRO A 217 3.49 18.37 -2.29
C PRO A 217 2.64 19.58 -1.96
N ALA A 218 1.97 20.16 -2.97
CA ALA A 218 0.97 21.18 -2.72
C ALA A 218 -0.01 20.66 -1.65
N PRO A 219 -0.44 21.51 -0.70
CA PRO A 219 -1.39 21.09 0.32
C PRO A 219 -2.55 20.40 -0.38
N ALA A 220 -2.87 19.19 0.07
CA ALA A 220 -4.00 18.45 -0.48
C ALA A 220 -5.21 19.34 -0.39
N GLU A 221 -5.90 19.62 -1.51
CA GLU A 221 -7.15 20.35 -1.50
C GLU A 221 -8.03 19.76 -0.41
N GLU A 222 -8.34 20.59 0.59
CA GLU A 222 -9.18 20.18 1.71
C GLU A 222 -10.48 19.63 1.14
N ARG A 223 -10.70 18.36 1.34
CA ARG A 223 -11.98 17.74 0.98
C ARG A 223 -13.04 18.51 1.74
N PRO A 224 -14.08 19.03 1.09
CA PRO A 224 -15.17 19.66 1.80
C PRO A 224 -15.64 18.68 2.88
N ALA A 225 -15.56 19.12 4.13
CA ALA A 225 -15.98 18.34 5.29
C ALA A 225 -17.38 17.80 4.98
N LYS A 226 -17.57 16.49 5.06
CA LYS A 226 -18.89 15.88 4.96
C LYS A 226 -19.75 16.57 5.99
N ARG A 227 -20.62 17.48 5.55
CA ARG A 227 -21.65 18.08 6.39
C ARG A 227 -22.37 16.94 7.07
N GLY A 228 -22.19 16.82 8.37
CA GLY A 228 -22.88 15.89 9.20
C GLY A 228 -24.38 16.03 8.92
N ARG A 229 -25.03 14.97 8.46
CA ARG A 229 -26.48 14.90 8.41
C ARG A 229 -26.95 15.19 9.83
N GLY A 230 -27.50 16.39 10.01
CA GLY A 230 -28.11 16.83 11.24
C GLY A 230 -29.10 15.80 11.71
N ARG A 231 -28.85 15.27 12.88
CA ARG A 231 -29.77 14.51 13.69
C ARG A 231 -30.66 15.57 14.34
N GLY A 232 -31.70 15.97 13.61
CA GLY A 232 -32.64 16.99 14.04
C GLY A 232 -34.05 16.58 13.70
N GLU A 233 -34.91 16.60 14.74
CA GLU A 233 -36.36 16.72 14.67
C GLU A 233 -37.19 15.51 14.21
N GLY A 234 -37.39 14.59 15.11
CA GLY A 234 -38.36 13.49 15.00
C GLY A 234 -38.99 13.10 16.34
N GLN A 235 -39.18 14.05 17.25
CA GLN A 235 -39.81 13.76 18.53
C GLN A 235 -40.76 14.86 18.96
N GLU A 236 -41.82 15.11 18.20
CA GLU A 236 -43.02 15.85 18.69
C GLU A 236 -44.21 15.60 17.77
N ARG A 237 -44.69 14.37 17.69
CA ARG A 237 -46.04 14.03 17.22
C ARG A 237 -46.50 12.66 17.72
N ARG A 238 -46.44 12.44 19.04
CA ARG A 238 -47.14 11.35 19.70
C ARG A 238 -47.74 11.83 21.01
N GLY A 239 -48.78 12.63 20.92
CA GLY A 239 -49.46 13.12 22.11
C GLY A 239 -50.74 13.86 21.79
N ARG A 240 -51.57 13.38 20.87
CA ARG A 240 -52.97 13.88 20.70
C ARG A 240 -53.77 12.88 19.85
N ARG A 241 -54.05 11.71 20.42
CA ARG A 241 -55.09 10.80 19.92
C ARG A 241 -55.42 9.80 21.00
N ASN A 242 -55.99 10.27 22.09
CA ASN A 242 -56.72 9.43 23.06
C ASN A 242 -57.63 10.30 23.96
N ASP A 243 -58.51 11.12 23.35
CA ASP A 243 -59.62 11.76 24.07
C ASP A 243 -60.74 12.03 23.09
N ARG A 244 -61.29 10.96 22.50
CA ARG A 244 -62.61 10.99 21.82
C ARG A 244 -63.16 9.58 21.69
N SER A 245 -63.43 8.92 22.84
CA SER A 245 -64.29 7.74 22.86
C SER A 245 -64.80 7.48 24.29
N ALA A 246 -65.38 8.50 24.89
CA ALA A 246 -66.16 8.33 26.13
C ALA A 246 -67.27 9.39 26.13
N GLU A 247 -68.18 9.31 25.17
CA GLU A 247 -69.48 9.98 25.19
C GLU A 247 -70.30 9.49 23.99
N LYS A 248 -70.97 8.36 24.18
CA LYS A 248 -72.26 7.95 23.57
C LYS A 248 -72.55 6.50 23.95
N GLY A 249 -73.34 6.39 25.02
CA GLY A 249 -73.87 5.14 25.51
C GLY A 249 -74.89 5.44 26.57
N GLU A 250 -76.01 6.03 26.17
CA GLU A 250 -77.35 5.85 26.69
C GLU A 250 -78.30 5.76 25.49
#